data_cf9f133410d4654f3cd19dd1c0a64371
#
_entry.id   cf9f133410d4654f3cd19dd1c0a64371
#
_cell.length_a   1.000
_cell.length_b   1.000
_cell.length_c   1.000
_cell.angle_alpha   90.00
_cell.angle_beta   90.00
_cell.angle_gamma   90.00
#
_symmetry.space_group_name_H-M   'P 1'
#
loop_
_entity.id
_entity.type
_entity.pdbx_description
1 polymer ?
#
loop_
_entity_poly.entity_id
_entity_poly.type
_entity_poly.pdbx_seq_one_letter_code
_entity_poly.pdbx_strand_id
1 'polypeptide(L)'
;PDHDAVYALCDELGLYVIAESNLESHGVWEQIGEGKKPLSFAVPGDRENWKAQMLDRIESTYERDKNHPSILIWSCGNESLGGSVPYAMSQRFRALDDTRLVHYEGTAHDRRYNDTTDMESQMYTPVWKIRQYLAEHRDKPFILCEYTHAMGNSNGAMHKYTEYAYEEPLYQGGFIWDFIDQSIRVKDR
;
A
#
# COMPACT_ATOMS: atom_id res chain seq x y z
N PRO A 1 5.30 10.52 0.24
CA PRO A 1 5.81 10.56 1.62
C PRO A 1 5.19 11.71 2.40
N ASP A 2 4.94 11.49 3.69
CA ASP A 2 4.42 12.51 4.59
C ASP A 2 5.44 13.62 4.89
N HIS A 3 4.99 14.66 5.57
CA HIS A 3 5.85 15.70 6.09
C HIS A 3 6.74 15.15 7.22
N ASP A 4 7.98 15.60 7.33
CA ASP A 4 8.98 15.11 8.31
C ASP A 4 8.46 15.10 9.75
N ALA A 5 7.64 16.10 10.11
CA ALA A 5 7.04 16.19 11.45
C ALA A 5 6.12 15.01 11.78
N VAL A 6 5.49 14.37 10.79
CA VAL A 6 4.64 13.18 11.00
C VAL A 6 5.51 12.02 11.48
N TYR A 7 6.62 11.76 10.80
CA TYR A 7 7.55 10.68 11.19
C TYR A 7 8.16 10.95 12.57
N ALA A 8 8.60 12.20 12.85
CA ALA A 8 9.14 12.57 14.15
C ALA A 8 8.11 12.37 15.28
N LEU A 9 6.85 12.72 15.07
CA LEU A 9 5.77 12.47 16.02
C LEU A 9 5.49 10.98 16.20
N CYS A 10 5.52 10.20 15.13
CA CYS A 10 5.36 8.74 15.22
C CYS A 10 6.50 8.11 16.02
N ASP A 11 7.73 8.57 15.84
CA ASP A 11 8.89 8.12 16.63
C ASP A 11 8.69 8.43 18.13
N GLU A 12 8.27 9.65 18.44
CA GLU A 12 8.05 10.11 19.84
C GLU A 12 6.89 9.37 20.52
N LEU A 13 5.79 9.16 19.78
CA LEU A 13 4.55 8.57 20.31
C LEU A 13 4.52 7.04 20.22
N GLY A 14 5.50 6.41 19.57
CA GLY A 14 5.55 4.96 19.39
C GLY A 14 4.52 4.42 18.39
N LEU A 15 4.17 5.19 17.36
CA LEU A 15 3.28 4.77 16.30
C LEU A 15 4.06 4.09 15.17
N TYR A 16 3.56 2.97 14.68
CA TYR A 16 4.16 2.28 13.54
C TYR A 16 3.74 2.88 12.22
N VAL A 17 4.66 2.92 11.26
CA VAL A 17 4.47 3.57 9.96
C VAL A 17 4.82 2.62 8.83
N ILE A 18 4.00 2.62 7.79
CA ILE A 18 4.37 2.19 6.45
C ILE A 18 4.71 3.46 5.67
N ALA A 19 5.99 3.67 5.36
CA ALA A 19 6.42 4.85 4.62
C ALA A 19 6.34 4.59 3.12
N GLU A 20 5.54 5.39 2.43
CA GLU A 20 5.24 5.18 1.02
C GLU A 20 5.94 6.19 0.12
N SER A 21 6.51 5.69 -0.98
CA SER A 21 7.06 6.54 -2.03
C SER A 21 5.95 7.18 -2.86
N ASN A 22 6.28 8.28 -3.53
CA ASN A 22 5.31 9.01 -4.33
C ASN A 22 5.09 8.34 -5.70
N LEU A 23 4.25 7.32 -5.75
CA LEU A 23 3.76 6.68 -6.96
C LEU A 23 2.26 6.46 -6.85
N GLU A 24 1.51 7.07 -7.77
CA GLU A 24 0.11 6.80 -8.01
C GLU A 24 -0.25 7.09 -9.47
N SER A 25 -0.95 6.17 -10.11
CA SER A 25 -1.43 6.31 -11.50
C SER A 25 -2.88 5.84 -11.67
N HIS A 26 -3.72 6.15 -10.67
CA HIS A 26 -5.11 5.70 -10.51
C HIS A 26 -5.93 5.80 -11.82
N GLY A 27 -5.89 6.96 -12.50
CA GLY A 27 -6.67 7.14 -13.73
C GLY A 27 -6.30 6.17 -14.86
N VAL A 28 -5.06 5.67 -14.91
CA VAL A 28 -4.63 4.61 -15.84
C VAL A 28 -5.06 3.24 -15.33
N TRP A 29 -4.87 2.99 -14.05
CA TRP A 29 -5.28 1.77 -13.36
C TRP A 29 -6.78 1.49 -13.55
N GLU A 30 -7.63 2.51 -13.35
CA GLU A 30 -9.08 2.43 -13.53
C GLU A 30 -9.45 2.04 -14.97
N GLN A 31 -8.85 2.69 -15.99
CA GLN A 31 -9.13 2.37 -17.39
C GLN A 31 -8.79 0.91 -17.75
N ILE A 32 -7.75 0.35 -17.12
CA ILE A 32 -7.36 -1.04 -17.32
C ILE A 32 -8.34 -1.97 -16.58
N GLY A 33 -8.70 -1.66 -15.34
CA GLY A 33 -9.68 -2.40 -14.56
C GLY A 33 -11.05 -2.47 -15.20
N GLU A 34 -11.48 -1.41 -15.88
CA GLU A 34 -12.72 -1.35 -16.66
C GLU A 34 -12.63 -2.03 -18.04
N GLY A 35 -11.47 -2.56 -18.42
CA GLY A 35 -11.24 -3.17 -19.72
C GLY A 35 -11.14 -2.19 -20.91
N LYS A 36 -11.07 -0.90 -20.64
CA LYS A 36 -10.94 0.15 -21.67
C LYS A 36 -9.52 0.21 -22.27
N LYS A 37 -8.52 -0.24 -21.52
CA LYS A 37 -7.12 -0.30 -21.94
C LYS A 37 -6.49 -1.65 -21.58
N PRO A 38 -5.53 -2.13 -22.39
CA PRO A 38 -4.79 -3.34 -22.05
C PRO A 38 -3.81 -3.11 -20.90
N LEU A 39 -3.38 -4.19 -20.25
CA LEU A 39 -2.38 -4.14 -19.16
C LEU A 39 -1.08 -3.43 -19.57
N SER A 40 -0.66 -3.56 -20.84
CA SER A 40 0.51 -2.85 -21.39
C SER A 40 0.41 -1.32 -21.33
N PHE A 41 -0.78 -0.79 -21.02
CA PHE A 41 -1.00 0.65 -20.84
C PHE A 41 -0.63 1.11 -19.43
N ALA A 42 -0.41 0.20 -18.49
CA ALA A 42 -0.04 0.51 -17.11
C ALA A 42 1.16 1.47 -17.02
N VAL A 43 1.11 2.36 -16.02
CA VAL A 43 2.18 3.30 -15.69
C VAL A 43 2.49 3.15 -14.18
N PRO A 44 3.75 2.90 -13.81
CA PRO A 44 4.90 2.67 -14.66
C PRO A 44 4.88 1.29 -15.37
N GLY A 45 4.21 0.27 -14.82
CA GLY A 45 4.07 -1.06 -15.40
C GLY A 45 5.41 -1.65 -15.86
N ASP A 46 5.49 -2.04 -17.14
CA ASP A 46 6.71 -2.56 -17.76
C ASP A 46 7.46 -1.49 -18.60
N ARG A 47 7.17 -0.21 -18.38
CA ARG A 47 7.72 0.89 -19.19
C ARG A 47 9.10 1.33 -18.70
N GLU A 48 10.15 0.83 -19.31
CA GLU A 48 11.55 1.08 -18.93
C GLU A 48 11.91 2.58 -18.87
N ASN A 49 11.27 3.43 -19.70
CA ASN A 49 11.49 4.88 -19.67
C ASN A 49 11.05 5.56 -18.36
N TRP A 50 10.23 4.90 -17.51
CA TRP A 50 9.85 5.40 -16.19
C TRP A 50 10.79 4.92 -15.08
N LYS A 51 11.56 3.88 -15.31
CA LYS A 51 12.32 3.18 -14.28
C LYS A 51 13.28 4.09 -13.53
N ALA A 52 14.07 4.90 -14.24
CA ALA A 52 15.05 5.78 -13.60
C ALA A 52 14.38 6.75 -12.61
N GLN A 53 13.25 7.35 -12.99
CA GLN A 53 12.50 8.26 -12.13
C GLN A 53 11.86 7.55 -10.93
N MET A 54 11.40 6.32 -11.12
CA MET A 54 10.81 5.54 -10.03
C MET A 54 11.87 5.10 -9.03
N LEU A 55 13.05 4.70 -9.49
CA LEU A 55 14.18 4.37 -8.60
C LEU A 55 14.68 5.59 -7.83
N ASP A 56 14.73 6.76 -8.46
CA ASP A 56 15.07 8.02 -7.80
C ASP A 56 14.08 8.36 -6.67
N ARG A 57 12.78 8.11 -6.85
CA ARG A 57 11.77 8.29 -5.79
C ARG A 57 12.01 7.36 -4.60
N ILE A 58 12.36 6.09 -4.86
CA ILE A 58 12.70 5.12 -3.82
C ILE A 58 13.93 5.58 -3.04
N GLU A 59 14.99 5.96 -3.74
CA GLU A 59 16.24 6.42 -3.12
C GLU A 59 16.01 7.69 -2.30
N SER A 60 15.28 8.65 -2.83
CA SER A 60 14.95 9.90 -2.14
C SER A 60 14.11 9.66 -0.90
N THR A 61 13.10 8.78 -0.96
CA THR A 61 12.30 8.40 0.20
C THR A 61 13.17 7.73 1.27
N TYR A 62 13.97 6.74 0.88
CA TYR A 62 14.85 6.04 1.79
C TYR A 62 15.88 6.98 2.44
N GLU A 63 16.61 7.76 1.66
CA GLU A 63 17.67 8.63 2.18
C GLU A 63 17.15 9.69 3.14
N ARG A 64 15.94 10.19 2.92
CA ARG A 64 15.30 11.13 3.82
C ARG A 64 14.87 10.48 5.14
N ASP A 65 14.23 9.31 5.06
CA ASP A 65 13.43 8.77 6.17
C ASP A 65 14.05 7.54 6.86
N LYS A 66 15.18 7.01 6.39
CA LYS A 66 15.81 5.77 6.90
C LYS A 66 16.11 5.75 8.39
N ASN A 67 16.27 6.91 9.02
CA ASN A 67 16.62 7.03 10.44
C ASN A 67 15.40 7.09 11.38
N HIS A 68 14.18 7.00 10.86
CA HIS A 68 12.97 6.96 11.67
C HIS A 68 12.67 5.53 12.15
N PRO A 69 12.77 5.26 13.47
CA PRO A 69 12.50 3.91 14.00
C PRO A 69 11.01 3.53 13.94
N SER A 70 10.10 4.47 13.80
CA SER A 70 8.67 4.22 13.59
C SER A 70 8.38 3.51 12.27
N ILE A 71 9.23 3.68 11.26
CA ILE A 71 9.04 3.05 9.94
C ILE A 71 9.41 1.58 10.03
N LEU A 72 8.42 0.70 9.88
CA LEU A 72 8.61 -0.75 9.85
C LEU A 72 8.59 -1.35 8.45
N ILE A 73 7.96 -0.67 7.51
CA ILE A 73 7.70 -1.17 6.16
C ILE A 73 7.90 -0.03 5.16
N TRP A 74 8.60 -0.31 4.06
CA TRP A 74 8.67 0.57 2.89
C TRP A 74 7.58 0.20 1.88
N SER A 75 6.83 1.18 1.36
CA SER A 75 5.84 0.96 0.32
C SER A 75 6.27 1.58 -1.01
N CYS A 76 6.11 0.82 -2.08
CA CYS A 76 6.47 1.29 -3.42
C CYS A 76 5.51 2.32 -3.98
N GLY A 77 4.25 2.35 -3.51
CA GLY A 77 3.24 3.29 -4.00
C GLY A 77 1.83 2.73 -3.95
N ASN A 78 0.91 3.43 -4.57
CA ASN A 78 -0.53 3.20 -4.54
C ASN A 78 -1.13 3.10 -5.94
N GLU A 79 -2.19 2.29 -6.12
CA GLU A 79 -3.11 2.19 -7.27
C GLU A 79 -2.44 2.33 -8.65
N SER A 80 -1.37 1.56 -8.88
CA SER A 80 -0.53 1.70 -10.08
C SER A 80 -0.17 0.37 -10.74
N LEU A 81 -0.92 -0.70 -10.53
CA LEU A 81 -0.69 -2.05 -11.07
C LEU A 81 0.74 -2.58 -10.87
N GLY A 82 0.94 -3.87 -11.12
CA GLY A 82 2.25 -4.50 -11.11
C GLY A 82 3.08 -4.23 -12.37
N GLY A 83 4.19 -4.92 -12.49
CA GLY A 83 5.09 -4.84 -13.63
C GLY A 83 6.56 -4.88 -13.24
N SER A 84 7.44 -4.89 -14.25
CA SER A 84 8.89 -4.93 -14.04
C SER A 84 9.44 -3.70 -13.33
N VAL A 85 8.81 -2.52 -13.50
CA VAL A 85 9.27 -1.29 -12.86
C VAL A 85 8.91 -1.27 -11.37
N PRO A 86 7.66 -1.52 -10.91
CA PRO A 86 7.36 -1.72 -9.49
C PRO A 86 8.21 -2.81 -8.84
N TYR A 87 8.47 -3.90 -9.55
CA TYR A 87 9.39 -4.93 -9.06
C TYR A 87 10.80 -4.38 -8.84
N ALA A 88 11.35 -3.61 -9.79
CA ALA A 88 12.66 -2.98 -9.64
C ALA A 88 12.69 -1.99 -8.47
N MET A 89 11.59 -1.25 -8.21
CA MET A 89 11.45 -0.36 -7.05
C MET A 89 11.58 -1.15 -5.75
N SER A 90 10.88 -2.27 -5.62
CA SER A 90 10.95 -3.11 -4.43
C SER A 90 12.35 -3.71 -4.23
N GLN A 91 12.99 -4.18 -5.30
CA GLN A 91 14.36 -4.66 -5.22
C GLN A 91 15.35 -3.56 -4.82
N ARG A 92 15.08 -2.31 -5.20
CA ARG A 92 15.91 -1.17 -4.78
C ARG A 92 15.75 -0.89 -3.28
N PHE A 93 14.55 -0.91 -2.72
CA PHE A 93 14.36 -0.82 -1.28
C PHE A 93 15.14 -1.92 -0.54
N ARG A 94 15.01 -3.19 -0.95
CA ARG A 94 15.73 -4.31 -0.33
C ARG A 94 17.24 -4.20 -0.44
N ALA A 95 17.77 -3.59 -1.51
CA ALA A 95 19.19 -3.35 -1.66
C ALA A 95 19.72 -2.22 -0.76
N LEU A 96 18.86 -1.28 -0.38
CA LEU A 96 19.18 -0.16 0.50
C LEU A 96 18.97 -0.51 1.98
N ASP A 97 18.01 -1.38 2.27
CA ASP A 97 17.60 -1.77 3.63
C ASP A 97 17.15 -3.23 3.65
N ASP A 98 17.92 -4.08 4.26
CA ASP A 98 17.64 -5.50 4.45
C ASP A 98 16.94 -5.79 5.79
N THR A 99 16.59 -4.77 6.55
CA THR A 99 16.00 -4.88 7.88
C THR A 99 14.48 -4.66 7.90
N ARG A 100 13.94 -3.95 6.92
CA ARG A 100 12.51 -3.61 6.84
C ARG A 100 11.83 -4.35 5.70
N LEU A 101 10.55 -4.64 5.89
CA LEU A 101 9.71 -5.27 4.88
C LEU A 101 9.37 -4.28 3.75
N VAL A 102 9.04 -4.82 2.58
CA VAL A 102 8.57 -4.04 1.43
C VAL A 102 7.13 -4.39 1.11
N HIS A 103 6.32 -3.36 0.96
CA HIS A 103 4.90 -3.41 0.64
C HIS A 103 4.64 -2.89 -0.78
N TYR A 104 3.70 -3.51 -1.46
CA TYR A 104 3.07 -2.98 -2.67
C TYR A 104 1.74 -3.68 -2.95
N GLU A 105 0.62 -2.95 -2.93
CA GLU A 105 -0.72 -3.50 -3.15
C GLU A 105 -0.99 -3.87 -4.62
N GLY A 106 -0.35 -3.19 -5.58
CA GLY A 106 -0.57 -3.40 -7.01
C GLY A 106 -0.31 -4.83 -7.49
N THR A 107 0.39 -5.66 -6.70
CA THR A 107 0.56 -7.09 -6.98
C THR A 107 -0.75 -7.87 -6.90
N ALA A 108 -1.76 -7.40 -6.16
CA ALA A 108 -3.07 -8.03 -6.11
C ALA A 108 -3.77 -8.03 -7.48
N HIS A 109 -3.44 -7.07 -8.32
CA HIS A 109 -4.02 -6.86 -9.66
C HIS A 109 -3.12 -7.33 -10.81
N ASP A 110 -1.82 -7.59 -10.53
CA ASP A 110 -0.87 -8.13 -11.53
C ASP A 110 0.16 -9.04 -10.85
N ARG A 111 -0.09 -10.33 -10.90
CA ARG A 111 0.66 -11.37 -10.19
C ARG A 111 1.97 -11.79 -10.86
N ARG A 112 2.35 -11.20 -11.99
CA ARG A 112 3.57 -11.59 -12.73
C ARG A 112 4.84 -11.42 -11.90
N TYR A 113 4.84 -10.46 -10.96
CA TYR A 113 5.97 -10.18 -10.06
C TYR A 113 5.50 -10.23 -8.60
N ASN A 114 5.04 -11.41 -8.15
CA ASN A 114 4.46 -11.55 -6.81
C ASN A 114 5.44 -11.23 -5.66
N ASP A 115 6.75 -11.34 -5.92
CA ASP A 115 7.81 -11.01 -4.96
C ASP A 115 8.11 -9.50 -4.84
N THR A 116 7.33 -8.64 -5.50
CA THR A 116 7.38 -7.20 -5.29
C THR A 116 7.03 -6.82 -3.85
N THR A 117 6.17 -7.58 -3.20
CA THR A 117 5.70 -7.33 -1.82
C THR A 117 5.97 -8.53 -0.91
N ASP A 118 6.26 -8.27 0.37
CA ASP A 118 6.45 -9.30 1.40
C ASP A 118 5.13 -9.76 2.02
N MET A 119 4.03 -9.13 1.71
CA MET A 119 2.69 -9.42 2.21
C MET A 119 1.64 -9.39 1.10
N GLU A 120 0.54 -10.10 1.29
CA GLU A 120 -0.67 -9.85 0.51
C GLU A 120 -1.30 -8.55 0.99
N SER A 121 -1.57 -7.64 0.09
CA SER A 121 -2.18 -6.35 0.41
C SER A 121 -3.33 -6.07 -0.54
N GLN A 122 -4.49 -5.74 0.03
CA GLN A 122 -5.70 -5.45 -0.74
C GLN A 122 -6.44 -4.26 -0.12
N MET A 123 -7.34 -3.65 -0.91
CA MET A 123 -8.21 -2.56 -0.47
C MET A 123 -9.64 -3.05 -0.33
N TYR A 124 -10.31 -2.63 0.75
CA TYR A 124 -11.77 -2.80 0.97
C TYR A 124 -12.30 -4.23 0.85
N THR A 125 -11.43 -5.22 0.91
CA THR A 125 -11.82 -6.63 0.81
C THR A 125 -12.59 -7.05 2.07
N PRO A 126 -13.83 -7.56 1.95
CA PRO A 126 -14.61 -7.97 3.10
C PRO A 126 -14.03 -9.23 3.76
N VAL A 127 -14.20 -9.36 5.07
CA VAL A 127 -13.62 -10.43 5.90
C VAL A 127 -13.87 -11.84 5.34
N TRP A 128 -15.06 -12.09 4.79
CA TRP A 128 -15.36 -13.41 4.24
C TRP A 128 -14.49 -13.75 3.00
N LYS A 129 -14.13 -12.77 2.18
CA LYS A 129 -13.20 -12.96 1.06
C LYS A 129 -11.75 -13.15 1.55
N ILE A 130 -11.36 -12.41 2.59
CA ILE A 130 -10.03 -12.61 3.21
C ILE A 130 -9.92 -14.04 3.75
N ARG A 131 -10.98 -14.54 4.42
CA ARG A 131 -11.04 -15.94 4.88
C ARG A 131 -10.88 -16.94 3.75
N GLN A 132 -11.56 -16.72 2.62
CA GLN A 132 -11.43 -17.58 1.44
C GLN A 132 -10.01 -17.54 0.88
N TYR A 133 -9.44 -16.35 0.73
CA TYR A 133 -8.07 -16.19 0.24
C TYR A 133 -7.06 -16.92 1.14
N LEU A 134 -7.10 -16.68 2.42
CA LEU A 134 -6.17 -17.27 3.39
C LEU A 134 -6.38 -18.78 3.62
N ALA A 135 -7.52 -19.33 3.25
CA ALA A 135 -7.72 -20.79 3.26
C ALA A 135 -6.85 -21.50 2.20
N GLU A 136 -6.53 -20.80 1.09
CA GLU A 136 -5.79 -21.35 -0.05
C GLU A 136 -4.34 -20.82 -0.14
N HIS A 137 -4.08 -19.60 0.39
CA HIS A 137 -2.81 -18.90 0.30
C HIS A 137 -2.24 -18.63 1.68
N ARG A 138 -1.19 -19.37 2.05
CA ARG A 138 -0.59 -19.35 3.41
C ARG A 138 0.88 -18.91 3.41
N ASP A 139 1.38 -18.42 2.29
CA ASP A 139 2.79 -18.08 2.05
C ASP A 139 3.18 -16.68 2.53
N LYS A 140 2.19 -15.75 2.63
CA LYS A 140 2.42 -14.38 3.07
C LYS A 140 1.39 -13.94 4.11
N PRO A 141 1.76 -13.02 5.02
CA PRO A 141 0.78 -12.32 5.85
C PRO A 141 -0.13 -11.45 4.97
N PHE A 142 -1.34 -11.21 5.45
CA PHE A 142 -2.35 -10.41 4.75
C PHE A 142 -2.62 -9.11 5.51
N ILE A 143 -2.61 -7.97 4.82
CA ILE A 143 -3.05 -6.69 5.35
C ILE A 143 -4.10 -6.06 4.43
N LEU A 144 -4.93 -5.19 4.99
CA LEU A 144 -5.72 -4.24 4.21
C LEU A 144 -5.01 -2.88 4.25
N CYS A 145 -4.39 -2.48 3.14
CA CYS A 145 -3.76 -1.16 3.06
C CYS A 145 -4.79 -0.03 3.14
N GLU A 146 -6.03 -0.32 2.75
CA GLU A 146 -7.18 0.55 2.99
C GLU A 146 -8.43 -0.27 3.31
N TYR A 147 -9.24 0.18 4.29
CA TYR A 147 -10.55 -0.39 4.55
C TYR A 147 -11.50 0.60 5.23
N THR A 148 -12.78 0.28 5.23
CA THR A 148 -13.88 0.98 5.93
C THR A 148 -13.97 2.48 5.65
N HIS A 149 -13.55 2.95 4.51
CA HIS A 149 -13.54 4.35 4.03
C HIS A 149 -14.40 5.33 4.87
N ALA A 150 -13.76 6.18 5.70
CA ALA A 150 -14.40 6.99 6.72
C ALA A 150 -15.11 8.23 6.12
N MET A 151 -16.12 8.03 5.29
CA MET A 151 -16.88 9.10 4.64
C MET A 151 -18.38 8.79 4.71
N GLY A 152 -19.20 9.77 5.14
CA GLY A 152 -20.64 9.59 5.30
C GLY A 152 -20.99 8.49 6.32
N ASN A 153 -21.89 7.59 5.98
CA ASN A 153 -22.32 6.46 6.80
C ASN A 153 -21.48 5.20 6.60
N SER A 154 -20.19 5.34 6.52
CA SER A 154 -19.22 4.24 6.42
C SER A 154 -18.66 3.86 7.80
N ASN A 155 -17.55 3.11 7.86
CA ASN A 155 -16.95 2.54 9.08
C ASN A 155 -17.83 1.50 9.81
N GLY A 156 -18.85 0.96 9.17
CA GLY A 156 -19.66 -0.12 9.74
C GLY A 156 -18.91 -1.44 9.79
N ALA A 157 -19.35 -2.30 10.72
CA ALA A 157 -18.86 -3.67 10.87
C ALA A 157 -17.34 -3.83 11.14
N MET A 158 -16.68 -2.81 11.67
CA MET A 158 -15.27 -2.81 12.06
C MET A 158 -14.89 -4.01 12.95
N HIS A 159 -15.77 -4.39 13.88
CA HIS A 159 -15.56 -5.52 14.78
C HIS A 159 -15.25 -6.82 14.03
N LYS A 160 -15.81 -7.05 12.84
CA LYS A 160 -15.54 -8.26 12.05
C LYS A 160 -14.09 -8.38 11.62
N TYR A 161 -13.45 -7.25 11.32
CA TYR A 161 -12.04 -7.19 10.95
C TYR A 161 -11.14 -7.35 12.17
N THR A 162 -11.45 -6.65 13.26
CA THR A 162 -10.67 -6.73 14.48
C THR A 162 -10.77 -8.10 15.13
N GLU A 163 -11.96 -8.73 15.19
CA GLU A 163 -12.14 -10.09 15.67
C GLU A 163 -11.34 -11.08 14.83
N TYR A 164 -11.38 -10.96 13.50
CA TYR A 164 -10.66 -11.87 12.62
C TYR A 164 -9.14 -11.80 12.80
N ALA A 165 -8.58 -10.65 13.14
CA ALA A 165 -7.16 -10.52 13.45
C ALA A 165 -6.71 -11.31 14.69
N TYR A 166 -7.63 -11.62 15.62
CA TYR A 166 -7.35 -12.51 16.75
C TYR A 166 -7.54 -14.00 16.40
N GLU A 167 -8.30 -14.31 15.36
CA GLU A 167 -8.57 -15.68 14.95
C GLU A 167 -7.54 -16.23 13.96
N GLU A 168 -7.05 -15.38 13.05
CA GLU A 168 -6.18 -15.77 11.94
C GLU A 168 -4.81 -15.09 12.02
N PRO A 169 -3.74 -15.83 12.40
CA PRO A 169 -2.41 -15.24 12.56
C PRO A 169 -1.81 -14.62 11.31
N LEU A 170 -2.22 -15.01 10.11
CA LEU A 170 -1.75 -14.39 8.88
C LEU A 170 -2.48 -13.08 8.55
N TYR A 171 -3.66 -12.83 9.14
CA TYR A 171 -4.33 -11.56 8.97
C TYR A 171 -3.82 -10.54 9.98
N GLN A 172 -3.02 -9.59 9.55
CA GLN A 172 -2.33 -8.62 10.40
C GLN A 172 -3.09 -7.31 10.62
N GLY A 173 -4.34 -7.23 10.13
CA GLY A 173 -5.17 -6.03 10.27
C GLY A 173 -5.20 -5.13 9.04
N GLY A 174 -5.38 -3.84 9.26
CA GLY A 174 -5.49 -2.88 8.15
C GLY A 174 -5.48 -1.43 8.61
N PHE A 175 -5.51 -0.55 7.62
CA PHE A 175 -5.49 0.90 7.77
C PHE A 175 -6.81 1.49 7.32
N ILE A 176 -7.46 2.27 8.18
CA ILE A 176 -8.69 2.96 7.83
C ILE A 176 -8.38 4.08 6.83
N TRP A 177 -9.10 4.16 5.72
CA TRP A 177 -9.06 5.32 4.85
C TRP A 177 -10.12 6.35 5.31
N ASP A 178 -9.77 7.54 5.87
CA ASP A 178 -8.39 7.77 6.22
C ASP A 178 -8.30 8.37 7.64
N PHE A 179 -7.08 8.75 8.02
CA PHE A 179 -6.75 9.25 9.36
C PHE A 179 -7.32 10.63 9.66
N ILE A 180 -7.43 11.50 8.64
CA ILE A 180 -7.86 12.90 8.78
C ILE A 180 -9.27 13.05 8.22
N ASP A 181 -10.12 13.82 8.91
CA ASP A 181 -11.47 14.17 8.41
C ASP A 181 -11.36 14.91 7.06
N GLN A 182 -11.97 14.32 6.03
CA GLN A 182 -11.98 14.83 4.65
C GLN A 182 -13.04 15.90 4.42
N SER A 183 -13.84 16.25 5.44
CA SER A 183 -14.92 17.24 5.33
C SER A 183 -14.34 18.65 5.13
N ILE A 184 -14.89 19.38 4.16
CA ILE A 184 -14.54 20.78 3.91
C ILE A 184 -15.69 21.67 4.34
N ARG A 185 -15.41 22.63 5.23
CA ARG A 185 -16.42 23.63 5.61
C ARG A 185 -16.61 24.64 4.47
N VAL A 186 -17.81 24.70 3.92
CA VAL A 186 -18.21 25.70 2.93
C VAL A 186 -19.16 26.71 3.55
N LYS A 187 -19.18 27.94 3.04
CA LYS A 187 -20.23 28.92 3.38
C LYS A 187 -21.41 28.70 2.44
N ASP A 188 -22.60 28.58 2.99
CA ASP A 188 -23.81 28.65 2.19
C ASP A 188 -23.91 30.01 1.52
N ARG A 189 -24.27 30.03 0.25
CA ARG A 189 -24.45 31.26 -0.53
C ARG A 189 -25.82 31.85 -0.31
#